data_182aff6170ef839126c08ddfa30e6684
#
_entry.id   182aff6170ef839126c08ddfa30e6684
#
_cell.length_a   1.000
_cell.length_b   1.000
_cell.length_c   1.000
_cell.angle_alpha   90.00
_cell.angle_beta   90.00
_cell.angle_gamma   90.00
#
_symmetry.space_group_name_H-M   'P 1'
#
loop_
_entity.id
_entity.type
_entity.pdbx_description
1 polymer ?
#
loop_
_entity_poly.entity_id
_entity_poly.type
_entity_poly.pdbx_seq_one_letter_code
_entity_poly.pdbx_strand_id
1 'polypeptide(L)'
;GHNVPISEIPFFRYTHVGETEELARQGARAGINWTMDMTQWRRSFDQGSEVYESLEEWRSTRAELPTDFEYIYENRSVIGSPEQCVQKIKALQKEGVEYFVCNFSFGGIEHSQLMRSMKLFAEEVMPHFA
;
A
#
# COMPACT_ATOMS: atom_id res chain seq x y z
N GLY A 1 25.18 -16.03 -4.78
CA GLY A 1 24.03 -15.23 -4.35
C GLY A 1 24.48 -14.06 -3.50
N HIS A 2 23.84 -12.91 -3.68
CA HIS A 2 24.11 -11.73 -2.86
C HIS A 2 23.39 -11.90 -1.51
N ASN A 3 24.10 -11.70 -0.43
CA ASN A 3 23.54 -11.71 0.93
C ASN A 3 23.16 -10.27 1.29
N VAL A 4 21.93 -9.88 0.96
CA VAL A 4 21.40 -8.53 1.27
C VAL A 4 20.73 -8.60 2.64
N PRO A 5 21.13 -7.77 3.61
CA PRO A 5 20.46 -7.72 4.90
C PRO A 5 19.02 -7.22 4.78
N ILE A 6 18.12 -7.69 5.64
CA ILE A 6 16.70 -7.32 5.63
C ILE A 6 16.52 -5.81 5.77
N SER A 7 17.39 -5.14 6.52
CA SER A 7 17.40 -3.68 6.70
C SER A 7 17.61 -2.87 5.40
N GLU A 8 18.07 -3.52 4.33
CA GLU A 8 18.25 -2.89 3.01
C GLU A 8 17.11 -3.22 2.05
N ILE A 9 16.15 -4.06 2.45
CA ILE A 9 15.03 -4.46 1.60
C ILE A 9 13.83 -3.55 1.88
N PRO A 10 13.46 -2.65 0.92
CA PRO A 10 12.34 -1.74 1.12
C PRO A 10 11.00 -2.48 1.06
N PHE A 11 10.15 -2.24 2.04
CA PHE A 11 8.81 -2.79 2.13
C PHE A 11 7.76 -1.69 1.92
N PHE A 12 7.08 -1.72 0.78
CA PHE A 12 6.13 -0.69 0.36
C PHE A 12 4.71 -0.95 0.84
N ARG A 13 4.02 0.12 1.27
CA ARG A 13 2.56 0.12 1.49
C ARG A 13 1.94 1.45 1.04
N TYR A 14 0.72 1.38 0.51
CA TYR A 14 -0.12 2.57 0.33
C TYR A 14 -0.39 3.17 1.70
N THR A 15 -0.12 4.46 1.85
CA THR A 15 -0.18 5.14 3.15
C THR A 15 -1.08 6.37 3.04
N HIS A 16 -2.08 6.45 3.92
CA HIS A 16 -2.94 7.63 4.01
C HIS A 16 -3.44 7.80 5.44
N VAL A 17 -3.12 8.93 6.05
CA VAL A 17 -3.51 9.26 7.42
C VAL A 17 -4.60 10.32 7.39
N GLY A 18 -5.69 10.05 8.07
CA GLY A 18 -6.75 11.02 8.35
C GLY A 18 -6.87 11.27 9.84
N GLU A 19 -7.50 12.37 10.24
CA GLU A 19 -7.76 12.68 11.65
C GLU A 19 -8.60 11.58 12.33
N THR A 20 -9.41 10.89 11.54
CA THR A 20 -10.20 9.72 11.97
C THR A 20 -10.09 8.60 10.94
N GLU A 21 -10.43 7.38 11.35
CA GLU A 21 -10.50 6.24 10.43
C GLU A 21 -11.42 6.54 9.23
N GLU A 22 -12.59 7.10 9.50
CA GLU A 22 -13.59 7.40 8.47
C GLU A 22 -13.02 8.36 7.40
N LEU A 23 -12.38 9.45 7.84
CA LEU A 23 -11.75 10.42 6.95
C LEU A 23 -10.59 9.82 6.17
N ALA A 24 -9.79 8.96 6.80
CA ALA A 24 -8.70 8.26 6.12
C ALA A 24 -9.23 7.31 5.03
N ARG A 25 -10.25 6.53 5.33
CA ARG A 25 -10.88 5.60 4.38
C ARG A 25 -11.51 6.35 3.21
N GLN A 26 -12.25 7.42 3.50
CA GLN A 26 -12.87 8.27 2.48
C GLN A 26 -11.83 8.90 1.54
N GLY A 27 -10.76 9.45 2.10
CA GLY A 27 -9.69 10.11 1.34
C GLY A 27 -8.90 9.15 0.45
N ALA A 28 -8.70 7.90 0.89
CA ALA A 28 -7.90 6.91 0.18
C ALA A 28 -8.71 6.09 -0.85
N ARG A 29 -10.03 5.93 -0.67
CA ARG A 29 -10.85 4.97 -1.43
C ARG A 29 -10.77 5.15 -2.95
N ALA A 30 -10.98 6.36 -3.42
CA ALA A 30 -10.94 6.64 -4.86
C ALA A 30 -9.56 6.35 -5.47
N GLY A 31 -8.49 6.72 -4.76
CA GLY A 31 -7.11 6.47 -5.18
C GLY A 31 -6.76 4.99 -5.23
N ILE A 32 -7.15 4.21 -4.24
CA ILE A 32 -6.95 2.75 -4.23
C ILE A 32 -7.72 2.09 -5.37
N ASN A 33 -9.01 2.41 -5.53
CA ASN A 33 -9.84 1.83 -6.59
C ASN A 33 -9.22 2.12 -7.97
N TRP A 34 -8.87 3.38 -8.25
CA TRP A 34 -8.22 3.74 -9.51
C TRP A 34 -6.91 2.97 -9.74
N THR A 35 -6.08 2.83 -8.70
CA THR A 35 -4.79 2.13 -8.79
C THR A 35 -5.01 0.65 -9.09
N MET A 36 -6.01 0.02 -8.48
CA MET A 36 -6.34 -1.38 -8.72
C MET A 36 -6.91 -1.59 -10.14
N ASP A 37 -7.81 -0.71 -10.59
CA ASP A 37 -8.36 -0.73 -11.95
C ASP A 37 -7.26 -0.57 -13.00
N MET A 38 -6.33 0.36 -12.81
CA MET A 38 -5.17 0.53 -13.70
C MET A 38 -4.25 -0.70 -13.70
N THR A 39 -4.07 -1.34 -12.57
CA THR A 39 -3.27 -2.56 -12.47
C THR A 39 -3.94 -3.71 -13.23
N GLN A 40 -5.24 -3.87 -13.11
CA GLN A 40 -6.01 -4.87 -13.85
C GLN A 40 -6.02 -4.58 -15.35
N TRP A 41 -6.26 -3.32 -15.73
CA TRP A 41 -6.23 -2.89 -17.13
C TRP A 41 -4.87 -3.17 -17.79
N ARG A 42 -3.77 -2.83 -17.13
CA ARG A 42 -2.42 -3.15 -17.63
C ARG A 42 -2.21 -4.66 -17.83
N ARG A 43 -2.73 -5.49 -16.94
CA ARG A 43 -2.64 -6.94 -17.06
C ARG A 43 -3.40 -7.49 -18.27
N SER A 44 -4.48 -6.83 -18.69
CA SER A 44 -5.26 -7.26 -19.86
C SER A 44 -4.51 -7.11 -21.19
N PHE A 45 -3.50 -6.25 -21.26
CA PHE A 45 -2.64 -6.09 -22.46
C PHE A 45 -1.56 -7.16 -22.59
N ASP A 46 -1.22 -7.83 -21.51
CA ASP A 46 -0.17 -8.84 -21.49
C ASP A 46 -0.64 -10.21 -22.07
N GLN A 47 -1.84 -10.31 -22.59
CA GLN A 47 -2.43 -11.57 -23.06
C GLN A 47 -1.85 -12.12 -24.38
N GLY A 48 -0.74 -11.60 -24.87
CA GLY A 48 -0.16 -11.99 -26.16
C GLY A 48 1.36 -12.27 -26.15
N SER A 49 2.03 -12.32 -25.01
CA SER A 49 3.47 -12.56 -24.99
C SER A 49 3.83 -14.04 -24.80
N GLU A 50 4.86 -14.51 -25.51
CA GLU A 50 5.32 -15.91 -25.51
C GLU A 50 5.86 -16.42 -24.14
N VAL A 51 5.88 -15.58 -23.11
CA VAL A 51 6.29 -15.94 -21.74
C VAL A 51 5.11 -16.56 -20.95
N TYR A 52 4.07 -16.98 -21.62
CA TYR A 52 2.72 -17.24 -21.12
C TYR A 52 2.60 -18.46 -20.19
N GLU A 53 3.32 -19.57 -20.44
CA GLU A 53 3.07 -20.81 -19.71
C GLU A 53 3.50 -20.75 -18.22
N SER A 54 4.63 -20.14 -17.91
CA SER A 54 5.08 -19.96 -16.51
C SER A 54 4.47 -18.75 -15.80
N LEU A 55 4.01 -17.73 -16.56
CA LEU A 55 3.31 -16.57 -16.06
C LEU A 55 1.80 -16.85 -15.84
N GLU A 56 1.23 -17.80 -16.54
CA GLU A 56 -0.20 -18.12 -16.42
C GLU A 56 -0.51 -18.80 -15.08
N GLU A 57 0.35 -19.70 -14.62
CA GLU A 57 0.26 -20.30 -13.30
C GLU A 57 0.44 -19.22 -12.18
N TRP A 58 1.39 -18.31 -12.38
CA TRP A 58 1.59 -17.18 -11.47
C TRP A 58 0.43 -16.15 -11.52
N ARG A 59 -0.22 -15.97 -12.67
CA ARG A 59 -1.40 -15.12 -12.87
C ARG A 59 -2.66 -15.74 -12.30
N SER A 60 -2.86 -17.05 -12.46
CA SER A 60 -4.02 -17.73 -11.90
C SER A 60 -4.03 -17.66 -10.38
N THR A 61 -2.88 -17.85 -9.74
CA THR A 61 -2.70 -17.71 -8.28
C THR A 61 -2.90 -16.27 -7.79
N ARG A 62 -2.61 -15.25 -8.63
CA ARG A 62 -2.80 -13.83 -8.27
C ARG A 62 -4.13 -13.23 -8.73
N ALA A 63 -4.76 -13.78 -9.75
CA ALA A 63 -6.11 -13.38 -10.17
C ALA A 63 -7.15 -13.66 -9.08
N GLU A 64 -6.85 -14.60 -8.17
CA GLU A 64 -7.68 -14.93 -7.02
C GLU A 64 -7.49 -13.98 -5.83
N LEU A 65 -6.46 -13.12 -5.84
CA LEU A 65 -6.27 -12.17 -4.75
C LEU A 65 -7.29 -11.02 -4.83
N PRO A 66 -8.04 -10.77 -3.77
CA PRO A 66 -8.99 -9.67 -3.74
C PRO A 66 -8.29 -8.33 -4.01
N THR A 67 -8.91 -7.49 -4.84
CA THR A 67 -8.43 -6.15 -5.20
C THR A 67 -9.39 -5.04 -4.78
N ASP A 68 -10.47 -5.41 -4.07
CA ASP A 68 -11.40 -4.45 -3.51
C ASP A 68 -10.74 -3.60 -2.41
N PHE A 69 -11.34 -2.43 -2.17
CA PHE A 69 -10.80 -1.48 -1.20
C PHE A 69 -10.64 -2.08 0.20
N GLU A 70 -11.62 -2.85 0.68
CA GLU A 70 -11.61 -3.40 2.04
C GLU A 70 -10.42 -4.34 2.25
N TYR A 71 -10.19 -5.23 1.30
CA TYR A 71 -9.03 -6.12 1.34
C TYR A 71 -7.70 -5.36 1.34
N ILE A 72 -7.56 -4.35 0.46
CA ILE A 72 -6.34 -3.52 0.39
C ILE A 72 -6.16 -2.73 1.69
N TYR A 73 -7.25 -2.15 2.22
CA TYR A 73 -7.24 -1.40 3.48
C TYR A 73 -6.74 -2.26 4.65
N GLU A 74 -7.25 -3.47 4.78
CA GLU A 74 -6.91 -4.35 5.89
C GLU A 74 -5.52 -4.97 5.76
N ASN A 75 -5.15 -5.43 4.54
CA ASN A 75 -4.02 -6.33 4.36
C ASN A 75 -2.82 -5.70 3.65
N ARG A 76 -3.01 -4.61 2.89
CA ARG A 76 -1.98 -4.07 2.00
C ARG A 76 -1.73 -2.58 2.13
N SER A 77 -2.24 -1.95 3.18
CA SER A 77 -2.09 -0.52 3.36
C SER A 77 -1.80 -0.14 4.81
N VAL A 78 -1.29 1.07 4.98
CA VAL A 78 -1.24 1.80 6.24
C VAL A 78 -2.15 3.01 6.09
N ILE A 79 -3.45 2.74 6.09
CA ILE A 79 -4.53 3.73 6.00
C ILE A 79 -5.30 3.69 7.32
N GLY A 80 -5.57 4.87 7.92
CA GLY A 80 -6.30 4.97 9.17
C GLY A 80 -6.06 6.27 9.91
N SER A 81 -6.53 6.34 11.16
CA SER A 81 -6.13 7.38 12.10
C SER A 81 -4.63 7.25 12.44
N PRO A 82 -4.00 8.28 13.03
CA PRO A 82 -2.60 8.18 13.44
C PRO A 82 -2.32 6.94 14.31
N GLU A 83 -3.17 6.67 15.31
CA GLU A 83 -3.04 5.51 16.20
C GLU A 83 -3.12 4.17 15.44
N GLN A 84 -4.05 4.05 14.50
CA GLN A 84 -4.18 2.85 13.67
C GLN A 84 -2.98 2.66 12.76
N CYS A 85 -2.45 3.74 12.19
CA CYS A 85 -1.24 3.69 11.37
C CYS A 85 -0.02 3.23 12.20
N VAL A 86 0.13 3.75 13.42
CA VAL A 86 1.17 3.29 14.36
C VAL A 86 1.03 1.80 14.66
N GLN A 87 -0.20 1.32 14.94
CA GLN A 87 -0.44 -0.10 15.21
C GLN A 87 -0.10 -0.99 14.01
N LYS A 88 -0.53 -0.59 12.81
CA LYS A 88 -0.24 -1.32 11.56
C LYS A 88 1.27 -1.41 11.29
N ILE A 89 2.01 -0.32 11.45
CA ILE A 89 3.47 -0.32 11.25
C ILE A 89 4.17 -1.16 12.32
N LYS A 90 3.74 -1.08 13.58
CA LYS A 90 4.29 -1.94 14.65
C LYS A 90 4.03 -3.42 14.40
N ALA A 91 2.88 -3.77 13.80
CA ALA A 91 2.62 -5.15 13.39
C ALA A 91 3.60 -5.61 12.31
N LEU A 92 3.83 -4.79 11.27
CA LEU A 92 4.84 -5.08 10.24
C LEU A 92 6.25 -5.20 10.82
N GLN A 93 6.61 -4.35 11.77
CA GLN A 93 7.90 -4.41 12.46
C GLN A 93 8.08 -5.73 13.23
N LYS A 94 7.03 -6.25 13.88
CA LYS A 94 7.04 -7.57 14.52
C LYS A 94 7.20 -8.73 13.54
N GLU A 95 6.74 -8.55 12.30
CA GLU A 95 6.92 -9.52 11.21
C GLU A 95 8.31 -9.44 10.56
N GLY A 96 9.18 -8.53 11.02
CA GLY A 96 10.56 -8.39 10.57
C GLY A 96 10.80 -7.32 9.53
N VAL A 97 9.85 -6.40 9.31
CA VAL A 97 10.06 -5.25 8.42
C VAL A 97 10.93 -4.22 9.13
N GLU A 98 12.13 -3.98 8.58
CA GLU A 98 13.10 -3.00 9.11
C GLU A 98 13.18 -1.72 8.26
N TYR A 99 12.86 -1.82 6.97
CA TYR A 99 12.85 -0.68 6.04
C TYR A 99 11.45 -0.48 5.44
N PHE A 100 10.69 0.41 6.04
CA PHE A 100 9.32 0.70 5.62
C PHE A 100 9.27 1.94 4.71
N VAL A 101 8.61 1.82 3.56
CA VAL A 101 8.43 2.89 2.58
C VAL A 101 6.96 3.24 2.42
N CYS A 102 6.64 4.49 2.75
CA CYS A 102 5.29 5.03 2.62
C CYS A 102 5.03 5.49 1.17
N ASN A 103 4.02 4.93 0.52
CA ASN A 103 3.53 5.45 -0.74
C ASN A 103 2.27 6.31 -0.49
N PHE A 104 2.43 7.63 -0.44
CA PHE A 104 1.33 8.58 -0.26
C PHE A 104 0.68 9.00 -1.58
N SER A 105 1.44 8.95 -2.70
CA SER A 105 0.97 9.42 -4.00
C SER A 105 0.47 8.24 -4.84
N PHE A 106 -0.81 7.92 -4.74
CA PHE A 106 -1.45 6.87 -5.51
C PHE A 106 -2.83 7.30 -6.01
N GLY A 107 -3.18 6.86 -7.22
CA GLY A 107 -4.53 6.95 -7.77
C GLY A 107 -5.12 8.36 -7.92
N GLY A 108 -4.29 9.40 -8.07
CA GLY A 108 -4.78 10.76 -8.29
C GLY A 108 -5.42 11.40 -7.06
N ILE A 109 -4.97 11.05 -5.85
CA ILE A 109 -5.38 11.74 -4.62
C ILE A 109 -5.10 13.25 -4.78
N GLU A 110 -6.07 14.06 -4.38
CA GLU A 110 -5.97 15.51 -4.45
C GLU A 110 -4.78 16.02 -3.61
N HIS A 111 -4.01 16.95 -4.15
CA HIS A 111 -2.74 17.40 -3.58
C HIS A 111 -2.87 17.90 -2.14
N SER A 112 -3.93 18.64 -1.82
CA SER A 112 -4.15 19.15 -0.46
C SER A 112 -4.40 18.03 0.55
N GLN A 113 -5.12 16.99 0.15
CA GLN A 113 -5.36 15.81 0.99
C GLN A 113 -4.07 15.00 1.19
N LEU A 114 -3.27 14.85 0.13
CA LEU A 114 -1.97 14.19 0.20
C LEU A 114 -1.05 14.91 1.19
N MET A 115 -0.92 16.22 1.08
CA MET A 115 -0.08 17.04 1.96
C MET A 115 -0.54 16.99 3.42
N ARG A 116 -1.85 17.01 3.67
CA ARG A 116 -2.42 16.85 5.01
C ARG A 116 -2.08 15.48 5.61
N SER A 117 -2.25 14.42 4.82
CA SER A 117 -1.91 13.06 5.23
C SER A 117 -0.43 12.90 5.56
N MET A 118 0.47 13.45 4.74
CA MET A 118 1.91 13.44 5.01
C MET A 118 2.26 14.22 6.27
N LYS A 119 1.60 15.37 6.51
CA LYS A 119 1.81 16.17 7.72
C LYS A 119 1.39 15.40 8.97
N LEU A 120 0.18 14.83 8.98
CA LEU A 120 -0.29 13.99 10.10
C LEU A 120 0.65 12.81 10.37
N PHE A 121 1.12 12.16 9.32
CA PHE A 121 2.08 11.08 9.45
C PHE A 121 3.38 11.54 10.11
N ALA A 122 3.94 12.67 9.66
CA ALA A 122 5.18 13.22 10.18
C ALA A 122 5.06 13.66 11.65
N GLU A 123 3.93 14.27 12.02
CA GLU A 123 3.73 14.84 13.35
C GLU A 123 3.25 13.80 14.38
N GLU A 124 2.40 12.85 13.96
CA GLU A 124 1.71 11.96 14.90
C GLU A 124 2.07 10.46 14.76
N VAL A 125 2.66 10.04 13.63
CA VAL A 125 3.02 8.63 13.42
C VAL A 125 4.54 8.42 13.52
N MET A 126 5.35 9.18 12.78
CA MET A 126 6.80 9.02 12.76
C MET A 126 7.47 9.06 14.13
N PRO A 127 7.06 9.92 15.09
CA PRO A 127 7.71 9.99 16.40
C PRO A 127 7.68 8.68 17.20
N HIS A 128 6.78 7.76 16.86
CA HIS A 128 6.69 6.45 17.52
C HIS A 128 7.75 5.44 17.05
N PHE A 129 8.54 5.79 16.02
CA PHE A 129 9.55 4.93 15.38
C PHE A 129 10.96 5.57 15.34
N ALA A 130 11.08 6.78 15.86
CA ALA A 130 12.36 7.49 15.94
C ALA A 130 13.24 6.96 17.09
#